data_41cae90e095c7d163da2051f27e2bec3
#
_entry.id   41cae90e095c7d163da2051f27e2bec3
#
_cell.length_a   1.000
_cell.length_b   1.000
_cell.length_c   1.000
_cell.angle_alpha   90.00
_cell.angle_beta   90.00
_cell.angle_gamma   90.00
#
_symmetry.space_group_name_H-M   'P 1'
#
loop_
_entity.id
_entity.type
_entity.pdbx_description
1 polymer ?
#
loop_
_entity_poly.entity_id
_entity_poly.type
_entity_poly.pdbx_seq_one_letter_code
_entity_poly.pdbx_strand_id
1 'polypeptide(L)'
;MTIKSFLLSLISGITLLTAAPTVFGETYNAPMQVLENGTNSASYASAYFANSATVTPNGDQYTVTSTVTTDTSLGDYPVQMLSIDGSGVTTSRSQSGNKQTITYSFVTSDLKARHNANIKVDVDSINYHHNYTIGLVLDTANVPAPAASAPAADSTAASTSVAA
;
A
#
# COMPACT_ATOMS: atom_id res chain seq x y z
N MET A 1 48.46 15.61 58.21
CA MET A 1 47.54 14.59 57.72
C MET A 1 46.73 15.17 56.56
N THR A 2 47.14 14.89 55.33
CA THR A 2 46.50 15.44 54.13
C THR A 2 45.70 14.33 53.49
N ILE A 3 44.40 14.51 53.48
CA ILE A 3 43.47 13.59 52.81
C ILE A 3 43.35 14.06 51.35
N LYS A 4 43.87 13.25 50.42
CA LYS A 4 43.70 13.47 48.98
C LYS A 4 42.32 12.96 48.59
N SER A 5 41.42 13.86 48.25
CA SER A 5 40.12 13.54 47.63
C SER A 5 40.37 13.08 46.21
N PHE A 6 40.01 11.85 45.89
CA PHE A 6 39.94 11.30 44.52
C PHE A 6 38.57 11.66 43.98
N LEU A 7 38.53 12.60 43.05
CA LEU A 7 37.35 12.88 42.25
C LEU A 7 37.27 11.85 41.11
N LEU A 8 36.40 10.87 41.26
CA LEU A 8 36.03 9.96 40.21
C LEU A 8 35.01 10.63 39.29
N SER A 9 35.47 11.11 38.14
CA SER A 9 34.60 11.68 37.12
C SER A 9 33.92 10.51 36.35
N LEU A 10 32.66 10.28 36.66
CA LEU A 10 31.82 9.35 35.94
C LEU A 10 31.30 10.06 34.69
N ILE A 11 31.94 9.85 33.55
CA ILE A 11 31.43 10.29 32.23
C ILE A 11 30.32 9.30 31.85
N SER A 12 29.09 9.67 32.14
CA SER A 12 27.90 8.99 31.65
C SER A 12 27.77 9.31 30.13
N GLY A 13 28.22 8.40 29.28
CA GLY A 13 27.98 8.49 27.88
C GLY A 13 26.50 8.28 27.57
N ILE A 14 25.76 9.36 27.33
CA ILE A 14 24.41 9.29 26.77
C ILE A 14 24.56 8.92 25.30
N THR A 15 24.41 7.65 24.99
CA THR A 15 24.18 7.24 23.60
C THR A 15 22.81 7.70 23.18
N LEU A 16 22.76 8.80 22.44
CA LEU A 16 21.55 9.24 21.79
C LEU A 16 21.21 8.23 20.70
N LEU A 17 20.33 7.30 21.03
CA LEU A 17 19.73 6.42 20.03
C LEU A 17 18.75 7.29 19.23
N THR A 18 19.20 7.86 18.11
CA THR A 18 18.32 8.51 17.16
C THR A 18 17.53 7.41 16.46
N ALA A 19 16.38 7.04 17.03
CA ALA A 19 15.39 6.31 16.29
C ALA A 19 14.95 7.22 15.13
N ALA A 20 15.28 6.81 13.90
CA ALA A 20 14.71 7.45 12.73
C ALA A 20 13.18 7.40 12.87
N PRO A 21 12.45 8.51 12.65
CA PRO A 21 11.02 8.48 12.71
C PRO A 21 10.54 7.49 11.64
N THR A 22 10.02 6.36 12.06
CA THR A 22 9.23 5.51 11.19
C THR A 22 7.98 6.31 10.87
N VAL A 23 7.88 6.83 9.65
CA VAL A 23 6.68 7.52 9.18
C VAL A 23 5.63 6.45 8.94
N PHE A 24 4.96 6.03 10.01
CA PHE A 24 3.75 5.24 9.93
C PHE A 24 2.59 6.22 9.84
N GLY A 25 1.81 6.15 8.75
CA GLY A 25 0.47 6.68 8.72
C GLY A 25 0.19 7.86 7.79
N GLU A 26 1.14 8.39 7.02
CA GLU A 26 0.77 9.32 5.96
C GLU A 26 0.13 8.55 4.81
N THR A 27 -1.05 9.02 4.40
CA THR A 27 -1.78 8.49 3.27
C THR A 27 -1.73 9.48 2.11
N TYR A 28 -1.55 8.97 0.91
CA TYR A 28 -1.47 9.76 -0.32
C TYR A 28 -2.63 9.38 -1.22
N ASN A 29 -3.21 10.35 -1.88
CA ASN A 29 -4.22 10.11 -2.90
C ASN A 29 -3.53 9.98 -4.25
N ALA A 30 -3.70 8.83 -4.90
CA ALA A 30 -3.17 8.54 -6.22
C ALA A 30 -4.32 8.40 -7.22
N PRO A 31 -4.38 9.20 -8.29
CA PRO A 31 -5.32 8.95 -9.37
C PRO A 31 -5.16 7.54 -9.92
N MET A 32 -6.26 6.87 -10.22
CA MET A 32 -6.26 5.49 -10.67
C MET A 32 -7.11 5.34 -11.92
N GLN A 33 -6.57 4.61 -12.89
CA GLN A 33 -7.29 4.21 -14.10
C GLN A 33 -7.61 2.72 -14.05
N VAL A 34 -8.79 2.38 -14.51
CA VAL A 34 -9.26 1.00 -14.67
C VAL A 34 -9.36 0.69 -16.15
N LEU A 35 -8.48 -0.17 -16.63
CA LEU A 35 -8.25 -0.44 -18.04
C LEU A 35 -8.72 -1.85 -18.42
N GLU A 36 -9.05 -2.05 -19.67
CA GLU A 36 -9.28 -3.38 -20.24
C GLU A 36 -8.02 -4.23 -20.19
N ASN A 37 -8.20 -5.54 -20.07
CA ASN A 37 -7.09 -6.47 -20.00
C ASN A 37 -6.15 -6.33 -21.21
N GLY A 38 -4.87 -6.09 -20.92
CA GLY A 38 -3.81 -6.00 -21.93
C GLY A 38 -3.87 -4.77 -22.85
N THR A 39 -4.76 -3.80 -22.60
CA THR A 39 -4.89 -2.57 -23.38
C THR A 39 -4.75 -1.32 -22.52
N ASN A 40 -4.66 -0.15 -23.16
CA ASN A 40 -4.74 1.15 -22.50
C ASN A 40 -6.13 1.79 -22.60
N SER A 41 -7.11 1.07 -23.09
CA SER A 41 -8.50 1.51 -23.16
C SER A 41 -9.16 1.40 -21.80
N ALA A 42 -10.04 2.35 -21.48
CA ALA A 42 -10.84 2.28 -20.26
C ALA A 42 -11.75 1.05 -20.28
N SER A 43 -11.77 0.30 -19.19
CA SER A 43 -12.70 -0.81 -19.02
C SER A 43 -14.13 -0.30 -18.83
N TYR A 44 -15.13 -1.02 -19.31
CA TYR A 44 -16.53 -0.74 -18.99
C TYR A 44 -16.80 -0.79 -17.48
N ALA A 45 -16.07 -1.61 -16.74
CA ALA A 45 -16.17 -1.67 -15.28
C ALA A 45 -15.66 -0.38 -14.59
N SER A 46 -14.90 0.47 -15.28
CA SER A 46 -14.36 1.71 -14.71
C SER A 46 -15.44 2.63 -14.13
N ALA A 47 -16.66 2.56 -14.66
CA ALA A 47 -17.81 3.35 -14.17
C ALA A 47 -18.18 3.03 -12.72
N TYR A 48 -17.84 1.86 -12.21
CA TYR A 48 -18.12 1.42 -10.85
C TYR A 48 -16.97 1.65 -9.87
N PHE A 49 -15.77 1.82 -10.39
CA PHE A 49 -14.56 2.02 -9.60
C PHE A 49 -14.34 3.50 -9.28
N ALA A 50 -13.79 3.77 -8.10
CA ALA A 50 -13.28 5.10 -7.83
C ALA A 50 -12.11 5.42 -8.78
N ASN A 51 -11.99 6.67 -9.19
CA ASN A 51 -10.93 7.16 -10.06
C ASN A 51 -9.63 7.50 -9.31
N SER A 52 -9.56 7.11 -8.06
CA SER A 52 -8.39 7.28 -7.20
C SER A 52 -8.30 6.17 -6.16
N ALA A 53 -7.11 6.01 -5.63
CA ALA A 53 -6.83 5.12 -4.52
C ALA A 53 -6.08 5.87 -3.43
N THR A 54 -6.24 5.43 -2.20
CA THR A 54 -5.42 5.86 -1.07
C THR A 54 -4.22 4.94 -0.97
N VAL A 55 -3.03 5.50 -0.92
CA VAL A 55 -1.76 4.78 -0.82
C VAL A 55 -1.12 5.08 0.51
N THR A 56 -0.83 4.05 1.28
CA THR A 56 -0.13 4.15 2.57
C THR A 56 1.20 3.42 2.48
N PRO A 57 2.34 4.11 2.57
CA PRO A 57 3.64 3.47 2.66
C PRO A 57 3.74 2.59 3.90
N ASN A 58 4.32 1.40 3.74
CA ASN A 58 4.54 0.44 4.82
C ASN A 58 5.90 -0.25 4.61
N GLY A 59 6.96 0.35 5.13
CA GLY A 59 8.33 -0.10 4.89
C GLY A 59 8.72 0.03 3.42
N ASP A 60 9.09 -1.08 2.80
CA ASP A 60 9.43 -1.19 1.37
C ASP A 60 8.22 -1.48 0.46
N GLN A 61 7.04 -1.53 1.03
CA GLN A 61 5.78 -1.81 0.35
C GLN A 61 4.78 -0.68 0.51
N TYR A 62 3.67 -0.79 -0.20
CA TYR A 62 2.54 0.12 -0.11
C TYR A 62 1.25 -0.67 0.08
N THR A 63 0.39 -0.18 0.95
CA THR A 63 -1.00 -0.61 1.00
C THR A 63 -1.82 0.33 0.13
N VAL A 64 -2.50 -0.21 -0.85
CA VAL A 64 -3.38 0.51 -1.77
C VAL A 64 -4.82 0.17 -1.43
N THR A 65 -5.63 1.18 -1.21
CA THR A 65 -7.06 1.03 -0.87
C THR A 65 -7.91 1.85 -1.82
N SER A 66 -8.94 1.25 -2.39
CA SER A 66 -9.91 1.94 -3.24
C SER A 66 -11.30 1.32 -3.11
N THR A 67 -12.25 1.78 -3.89
CA THR A 67 -13.66 1.37 -3.77
C THR A 67 -14.29 1.03 -5.10
N VAL A 68 -15.27 0.13 -5.03
CA VAL A 68 -16.24 -0.16 -6.07
C VAL A 68 -17.61 0.20 -5.53
N THR A 69 -18.34 1.05 -6.25
CA THR A 69 -19.69 1.47 -5.85
C THR A 69 -20.70 1.12 -6.92
N THR A 70 -21.75 0.43 -6.53
CA THR A 70 -22.85 0.01 -7.40
C THR A 70 -24.21 0.41 -6.83
N ASP A 71 -25.21 0.41 -7.66
CA ASP A 71 -26.59 0.64 -7.25
C ASP A 71 -27.26 -0.68 -6.85
N THR A 72 -28.10 -0.64 -5.81
CA THR A 72 -28.86 -1.81 -5.33
C THR A 72 -29.82 -2.38 -6.38
N SER A 73 -30.20 -1.57 -7.38
CA SER A 73 -31.05 -2.03 -8.50
C SER A 73 -30.37 -3.07 -9.38
N LEU A 74 -29.03 -3.16 -9.35
CA LEU A 74 -28.26 -4.15 -10.10
C LEU A 74 -28.11 -5.49 -9.37
N GLY A 75 -28.49 -5.56 -8.10
CA GLY A 75 -28.34 -6.73 -7.26
C GLY A 75 -27.50 -6.49 -6.01
N ASP A 76 -27.20 -7.55 -5.28
CA ASP A 76 -26.40 -7.49 -4.06
C ASP A 76 -24.91 -7.53 -4.39
N TYR A 77 -24.23 -6.38 -4.31
CA TYR A 77 -22.81 -6.20 -4.63
C TYR A 77 -22.42 -6.84 -5.99
N PRO A 78 -22.98 -6.37 -7.09
CA PRO A 78 -22.86 -7.04 -8.38
C PRO A 78 -21.45 -7.02 -8.98
N VAL A 79 -20.59 -6.11 -8.55
CA VAL A 79 -19.19 -6.06 -8.97
C VAL A 79 -18.28 -6.32 -7.78
N GLN A 80 -17.55 -7.43 -7.82
CA GLN A 80 -16.70 -7.90 -6.72
C GLN A 80 -15.25 -8.05 -7.14
N MET A 81 -14.33 -7.64 -6.26
CA MET A 81 -12.91 -7.92 -6.42
C MET A 81 -12.59 -9.33 -5.92
N LEU A 82 -11.95 -10.14 -6.75
CA LEU A 82 -11.57 -11.51 -6.40
C LEU A 82 -10.09 -11.60 -6.04
N SER A 83 -9.22 -11.04 -6.87
CA SER A 83 -7.78 -11.06 -6.66
C SER A 83 -7.11 -9.89 -7.40
N ILE A 84 -5.89 -9.54 -6.96
CA ILE A 84 -5.01 -8.61 -7.66
C ILE A 84 -3.63 -9.26 -7.73
N ASP A 85 -3.05 -9.27 -8.94
CA ASP A 85 -1.76 -9.91 -9.24
C ASP A 85 -1.65 -11.36 -8.75
N GLY A 86 -2.76 -12.09 -8.83
CA GLY A 86 -2.86 -13.48 -8.40
C GLY A 86 -3.01 -13.71 -6.89
N SER A 87 -3.03 -12.65 -6.10
CA SER A 87 -3.23 -12.71 -4.64
C SER A 87 -4.63 -12.26 -4.25
N GLY A 88 -5.15 -12.83 -3.17
CA GLY A 88 -6.42 -12.39 -2.61
C GLY A 88 -6.36 -10.94 -2.11
N VAL A 89 -7.49 -10.26 -2.11
CA VAL A 89 -7.64 -8.89 -1.62
C VAL A 89 -8.41 -8.87 -0.32
N THR A 90 -8.10 -7.91 0.55
CA THR A 90 -8.95 -7.63 1.72
C THR A 90 -10.11 -6.76 1.27
N THR A 91 -11.33 -7.16 1.61
CA THR A 91 -12.54 -6.42 1.25
C THR A 91 -13.43 -6.17 2.46
N SER A 92 -14.12 -5.04 2.43
CA SER A 92 -15.23 -4.74 3.33
C SER A 92 -16.41 -4.17 2.54
N ARG A 93 -17.62 -4.37 3.06
CA ARG A 93 -18.86 -3.96 2.41
C ARG A 93 -19.60 -2.95 3.25
N SER A 94 -20.19 -1.96 2.59
CA SER A 94 -21.09 -0.99 3.21
C SER A 94 -22.21 -0.63 2.26
N GLN A 95 -23.35 -0.19 2.82
CA GLN A 95 -24.49 0.29 2.05
C GLN A 95 -24.99 1.59 2.66
N SER A 96 -25.32 2.55 1.80
CA SER A 96 -25.96 3.79 2.17
C SER A 96 -27.04 4.13 1.15
N GLY A 97 -28.29 4.12 1.58
CA GLY A 97 -29.44 4.28 0.66
C GLY A 97 -29.45 3.18 -0.42
N ASN A 98 -29.48 3.60 -1.68
CA ASN A 98 -29.43 2.72 -2.84
C ASN A 98 -28.01 2.45 -3.36
N LYS A 99 -26.96 2.85 -2.63
CA LYS A 99 -25.57 2.62 -3.02
C LYS A 99 -24.92 1.56 -2.13
N GLN A 100 -24.26 0.61 -2.78
CA GLN A 100 -23.45 -0.42 -2.17
C GLN A 100 -21.99 -0.16 -2.52
N THR A 101 -21.13 -0.23 -1.54
CA THR A 101 -19.68 0.02 -1.73
C THR A 101 -18.88 -1.16 -1.19
N ILE A 102 -17.99 -1.67 -2.02
CA ILE A 102 -16.92 -2.57 -1.60
C ILE A 102 -15.64 -1.75 -1.51
N THR A 103 -15.07 -1.66 -0.32
CA THR A 103 -13.71 -1.16 -0.13
C THR A 103 -12.76 -2.35 -0.26
N TYR A 104 -11.74 -2.23 -1.08
CA TYR A 104 -10.73 -3.27 -1.25
C TYR A 104 -9.33 -2.72 -1.02
N SER A 105 -8.44 -3.57 -0.51
CA SER A 105 -7.04 -3.23 -0.26
C SER A 105 -6.13 -4.35 -0.72
N PHE A 106 -4.98 -3.97 -1.27
CA PHE A 106 -3.90 -4.89 -1.62
C PHE A 106 -2.55 -4.26 -1.30
N VAL A 107 -1.51 -5.09 -1.26
CA VAL A 107 -0.14 -4.68 -0.96
C VAL A 107 0.72 -4.87 -2.20
N THR A 108 1.56 -3.89 -2.51
CA THR A 108 2.52 -3.95 -3.60
C THR A 108 3.84 -3.28 -3.24
N SER A 109 4.93 -3.76 -3.79
CA SER A 109 6.24 -3.11 -3.74
C SER A 109 6.48 -2.19 -4.96
N ASP A 110 5.65 -2.29 -6.00
CA ASP A 110 5.77 -1.49 -7.22
C ASP A 110 4.43 -0.83 -7.58
N LEU A 111 4.26 0.42 -7.15
CA LEU A 111 3.06 1.21 -7.46
C LEU A 111 2.95 1.59 -8.94
N LYS A 112 4.07 1.60 -9.68
CA LYS A 112 4.08 1.99 -11.10
C LYS A 112 3.68 0.84 -12.02
N ALA A 113 3.71 -0.38 -11.50
CA ALA A 113 3.28 -1.54 -12.26
C ALA A 113 1.79 -1.45 -12.60
N ARG A 114 1.42 -2.04 -13.71
CA ARG A 114 0.03 -2.34 -14.02
C ARG A 114 -0.39 -3.54 -13.18
N HIS A 115 -1.36 -3.35 -12.30
CA HIS A 115 -1.90 -4.41 -11.45
C HIS A 115 -3.06 -5.10 -12.16
N ASN A 116 -2.97 -6.41 -12.35
CA ASN A 116 -4.03 -7.20 -12.97
C ASN A 116 -5.01 -7.68 -11.91
N ALA A 117 -6.24 -7.19 -11.98
CA ALA A 117 -7.30 -7.56 -11.05
C ALA A 117 -8.31 -8.48 -11.72
N ASN A 118 -8.68 -9.56 -11.05
CA ASN A 118 -9.81 -10.37 -11.43
C ASN A 118 -11.05 -9.90 -10.68
N ILE A 119 -12.09 -9.63 -11.42
CA ILE A 119 -13.39 -9.20 -10.90
C ILE A 119 -14.49 -10.14 -11.33
N LYS A 120 -15.51 -10.25 -10.50
CA LYS A 120 -16.77 -10.91 -10.84
C LYS A 120 -17.84 -9.85 -11.05
N VAL A 121 -18.61 -9.99 -12.12
CA VAL A 121 -19.78 -9.15 -12.39
C VAL A 121 -21.01 -10.03 -12.43
N ASP A 122 -21.93 -9.81 -11.49
CA ASP A 122 -23.13 -10.59 -11.27
C ASP A 122 -24.35 -9.68 -11.24
N VAL A 123 -25.13 -9.68 -12.31
CA VAL A 123 -26.37 -8.90 -12.42
C VAL A 123 -27.53 -9.85 -12.70
N ASP A 124 -28.16 -10.35 -11.66
CA ASP A 124 -29.18 -11.39 -11.72
C ASP A 124 -30.40 -10.97 -12.56
N SER A 125 -30.79 -9.70 -12.51
CA SER A 125 -31.95 -9.18 -13.22
C SER A 125 -31.89 -9.34 -14.75
N ILE A 126 -30.68 -9.48 -15.30
CA ILE A 126 -30.45 -9.68 -16.73
C ILE A 126 -29.69 -10.98 -17.02
N ASN A 127 -29.60 -11.88 -16.04
CA ASN A 127 -28.86 -13.15 -16.12
C ASN A 127 -27.42 -12.98 -16.65
N TYR A 128 -26.69 -11.97 -16.11
CA TYR A 128 -25.34 -11.63 -16.52
C TYR A 128 -24.36 -12.03 -15.42
N HIS A 129 -23.54 -13.05 -15.69
CA HIS A 129 -22.60 -13.65 -14.74
C HIS A 129 -21.26 -13.85 -15.43
N HIS A 130 -20.30 -12.95 -15.21
CA HIS A 130 -19.00 -12.99 -15.87
C HIS A 130 -17.85 -12.65 -14.93
N ASN A 131 -16.70 -13.27 -15.20
CA ASN A 131 -15.42 -12.90 -14.61
C ASN A 131 -14.58 -12.16 -15.65
N TYR A 132 -13.92 -11.09 -15.21
CA TYR A 132 -13.06 -10.28 -16.06
C TYR A 132 -11.71 -10.07 -15.39
N THR A 133 -10.69 -9.92 -16.24
CA THR A 133 -9.41 -9.34 -15.82
C THR A 133 -9.38 -7.89 -16.28
N ILE A 134 -9.06 -6.99 -15.38
CA ILE A 134 -8.87 -5.55 -15.65
C ILE A 134 -7.48 -5.13 -15.20
N GLY A 135 -6.97 -4.03 -15.74
CA GLY A 135 -5.73 -3.43 -15.30
C GLY A 135 -5.99 -2.21 -14.42
N LEU A 136 -5.36 -2.15 -13.26
CA LEU A 136 -5.34 -0.98 -12.39
C LEU A 136 -4.00 -0.28 -12.57
N VAL A 137 -4.02 1.01 -12.93
CA VAL A 137 -2.82 1.83 -13.11
C VAL A 137 -2.95 3.08 -12.25
N LEU A 138 -1.94 3.30 -11.40
CA LEU A 138 -1.88 4.42 -10.47
C LEU A 138 -0.96 5.52 -11.01
N ASP A 139 -1.39 6.78 -10.87
CA ASP A 139 -0.50 7.92 -11.01
C ASP A 139 0.21 8.17 -9.67
N THR A 140 1.50 7.92 -9.65
CA THR A 140 2.32 7.94 -8.43
C THR A 140 3.08 9.25 -8.23
N ALA A 141 2.78 10.29 -9.00
CA ALA A 141 3.52 11.56 -8.97
C ALA A 141 3.57 12.19 -7.57
N ASN A 142 2.50 12.00 -6.78
CA ASN A 142 2.36 12.57 -5.44
C ASN A 142 2.69 11.57 -4.31
N VAL A 143 3.10 10.35 -4.64
CA VAL A 143 3.43 9.33 -3.65
C VAL A 143 4.94 9.24 -3.50
N PRO A 144 5.49 9.43 -2.30
CA PRO A 144 6.93 9.30 -2.09
C PRO A 144 7.40 7.87 -2.37
N ALA A 145 8.64 7.75 -2.83
CA ALA A 145 9.28 6.45 -2.93
C ALA A 145 9.28 5.76 -1.55
N PRO A 146 9.19 4.43 -1.49
CA PRO A 146 9.30 3.73 -0.23
C PRO A 146 10.63 4.12 0.42
N ALA A 147 10.61 4.32 1.74
CA ALA A 147 11.85 4.48 2.47
C ALA A 147 12.66 3.20 2.22
N ALA A 148 13.72 3.32 1.41
CA ALA A 148 14.67 2.25 1.28
C ALA A 148 15.07 1.86 2.69
N SER A 149 14.89 0.60 3.07
CA SER A 149 15.47 0.08 4.29
C SER A 149 16.93 0.49 4.20
N ALA A 150 17.37 1.38 5.10
CA ALA A 150 18.76 1.78 5.13
C ALA A 150 19.56 0.48 5.19
N PRO A 151 20.50 0.25 4.27
CA PRO A 151 21.34 -0.94 4.36
C PRO A 151 21.85 -0.94 5.78
N ALA A 152 21.65 -2.05 6.50
CA ALA A 152 22.21 -2.21 7.82
C ALA A 152 23.66 -1.77 7.70
N ALA A 153 24.05 -0.73 8.44
CA ALA A 153 25.40 -0.22 8.37
C ALA A 153 26.28 -1.39 8.69
N ASP A 154 26.97 -1.91 7.68
CA ASP A 154 27.99 -2.93 7.85
C ASP A 154 29.09 -2.25 8.64
N SER A 155 29.05 -2.43 9.95
CA SER A 155 30.12 -2.01 10.82
C SER A 155 31.27 -3.00 10.62
N THR A 156 31.96 -2.86 9.51
CA THR A 156 33.31 -3.38 9.40
C THR A 156 34.14 -2.62 10.42
N ALA A 157 34.20 -3.17 11.61
CA ALA A 157 35.25 -2.79 12.54
C ALA A 157 36.55 -3.08 11.83
N ALA A 158 37.19 -2.05 11.32
CA ALA A 158 38.54 -2.15 10.85
C ALA A 158 39.39 -2.52 12.08
N SER A 159 39.70 -3.79 12.22
CA SER A 159 40.72 -4.21 13.16
C SER A 159 42.06 -3.78 12.56
N THR A 160 42.57 -2.66 12.97
CA THR A 160 43.98 -2.32 12.79
C THR A 160 44.77 -3.26 13.69
N SER A 161 45.22 -4.36 13.16
CA SER A 161 46.31 -5.09 13.78
C SER A 161 47.56 -4.25 13.60
N VAL A 162 47.99 -3.57 14.64
CA VAL A 162 49.34 -3.03 14.71
C VAL A 162 50.27 -4.22 14.93
N ALA A 163 50.87 -4.71 13.86
CA ALA A 163 52.04 -5.55 13.99
C ALA A 163 53.20 -4.65 14.46
N ALA A 164 53.66 -4.89 15.62
CA ALA A 164 54.91 -4.30 16.10
C ALA A 164 56.11 -4.89 15.38
#